data_d31a148064acc167683e5013f24b4559
#
_entry.id   d31a148064acc167683e5013f24b4559
#
_cell.length_a   1.000
_cell.length_b   1.000
_cell.length_c   1.000
_cell.angle_alpha   90.00
_cell.angle_beta   90.00
_cell.angle_gamma   90.00
#
_symmetry.space_group_name_H-M   'P 1'
#
loop_
_entity.id
_entity.type
_entity.pdbx_description
1 polymer ?
#
loop_
_entity_poly.entity_id
_entity_poly.type
_entity_poly.pdbx_seq_one_letter_code
_entity_poly.pdbx_strand_id
1 'polypeptide(L)'
;MKATHTFRLIYFLSIQFAHSQVFEVGDYISDLVGNICENGNDDWKFSFDENKKVLFISSFATWWKPCQSEAQTIEEIYKQFKDKDVEVMGAGIDWNQPYSCKEWAKKFQLTFPILDDSKGRQIYNYFGDGIVPYNVVIDRSGKLIYSDSGFKKQDIVNAIESGFKTPKTDSVYLKKKNPKSDNKTRYQILRKNKGYD
;
A
#
# COMPACT_ATOMS: atom_id res chain seq x y z
N MET A 1 -55.76 16.19 35.22
CA MET A 1 -54.32 16.19 35.19
C MET A 1 -53.90 15.35 34.00
N LYS A 2 -53.41 15.99 32.94
CA LYS A 2 -52.90 15.30 31.72
C LYS A 2 -51.38 15.27 31.77
N ALA A 3 -50.80 14.08 31.87
CA ALA A 3 -49.33 13.88 31.83
C ALA A 3 -48.88 13.82 30.36
N THR A 4 -48.09 14.80 29.95
CA THR A 4 -47.43 14.84 28.65
C THR A 4 -46.09 14.13 28.76
N HIS A 5 -46.00 12.95 28.15
CA HIS A 5 -44.72 12.22 27.99
C HIS A 5 -43.95 12.81 26.80
N THR A 6 -42.91 13.55 27.10
CA THR A 6 -41.94 14.02 26.11
C THR A 6 -40.94 12.89 25.80
N PHE A 7 -41.07 12.26 24.65
CA PHE A 7 -40.09 11.33 24.11
C PHE A 7 -38.87 12.12 23.63
N ARG A 8 -37.76 12.03 24.38
CA ARG A 8 -36.48 12.57 23.97
C ARG A 8 -35.79 11.55 23.03
N LEU A 9 -35.86 11.85 21.73
CA LEU A 9 -35.12 11.10 20.71
C LEU A 9 -33.61 11.38 20.91
N ILE A 10 -32.88 10.42 21.43
CA ILE A 10 -31.42 10.47 21.49
C ILE A 10 -30.89 9.99 20.14
N TYR A 11 -30.49 10.95 19.30
CA TYR A 11 -29.72 10.65 18.10
C TYR A 11 -28.29 10.18 18.49
N PHE A 12 -28.03 8.88 18.42
CA PHE A 12 -26.68 8.36 18.40
C PHE A 12 -26.04 8.75 17.07
N LEU A 13 -25.27 9.83 17.07
CA LEU A 13 -24.33 10.09 15.98
C LEU A 13 -23.22 9.01 16.11
N SER A 14 -23.32 7.95 15.34
CA SER A 14 -22.22 7.05 15.09
C SER A 14 -21.19 7.81 14.24
N ILE A 15 -20.17 8.34 14.89
CA ILE A 15 -18.98 8.86 14.19
C ILE A 15 -18.26 7.63 13.62
N GLN A 16 -18.57 7.32 12.38
CA GLN A 16 -17.76 6.37 11.62
C GLN A 16 -16.43 7.07 11.32
N PHE A 17 -15.38 6.65 12.02
CA PHE A 17 -14.01 6.97 11.62
C PHE A 17 -13.76 6.23 10.30
N ALA A 18 -14.12 6.86 9.20
CA ALA A 18 -13.67 6.42 7.90
C ALA A 18 -12.13 6.55 7.89
N HIS A 19 -11.43 5.41 7.85
CA HIS A 19 -10.03 5.39 7.49
C HIS A 19 -9.97 5.84 6.03
N SER A 20 -9.73 7.12 5.81
CA SER A 20 -9.63 7.61 4.44
C SER A 20 -8.27 7.19 3.89
N GLN A 21 -8.27 6.32 2.90
CA GLN A 21 -7.16 6.12 1.99
C GLN A 21 -6.68 7.49 1.49
N VAL A 22 -5.36 7.67 1.38
CA VAL A 22 -4.81 8.91 0.83
C VAL A 22 -4.97 8.94 -0.68
N PHE A 23 -4.76 7.76 -1.34
CA PHE A 23 -4.87 7.58 -2.78
C PHE A 23 -5.95 6.58 -3.16
N GLU A 24 -6.65 6.88 -4.24
CA GLU A 24 -7.67 6.05 -4.85
C GLU A 24 -7.25 5.61 -6.26
N VAL A 25 -7.87 4.53 -6.77
CA VAL A 25 -7.63 4.10 -8.16
C VAL A 25 -7.90 5.26 -9.12
N GLY A 26 -6.90 5.56 -9.94
CA GLY A 26 -6.91 6.70 -10.85
C GLY A 26 -6.01 7.86 -10.42
N ASP A 27 -5.62 7.93 -9.16
CA ASP A 27 -4.68 8.95 -8.68
C ASP A 27 -3.25 8.66 -9.16
N TYR A 28 -2.46 9.72 -9.29
CA TYR A 28 -1.04 9.62 -9.62
C TYR A 28 -0.18 9.70 -8.37
N ILE A 29 0.76 8.75 -8.26
CA ILE A 29 1.71 8.62 -7.17
C ILE A 29 3.05 9.17 -7.67
N SER A 30 3.71 10.00 -6.87
CA SER A 30 5.04 10.48 -7.22
C SER A 30 6.12 9.49 -6.74
N ASP A 31 6.83 9.84 -5.71
CA ASP A 31 7.91 9.03 -5.18
C ASP A 31 7.43 8.28 -3.93
N LEU A 32 7.88 7.04 -3.78
CA LEU A 32 7.71 6.25 -2.57
C LEU A 32 9.07 6.04 -1.91
N VAL A 33 9.10 6.02 -0.59
CA VAL A 33 10.28 5.74 0.21
C VAL A 33 9.93 4.75 1.31
N GLY A 34 10.90 3.93 1.70
CA GLY A 34 10.73 2.95 2.77
C GLY A 34 12.06 2.35 3.17
N ASN A 35 12.08 1.57 4.23
CA ASN A 35 13.29 0.92 4.73
C ASN A 35 13.26 -0.55 4.34
N ILE A 36 14.30 -1.03 3.63
CA ILE A 36 14.44 -2.45 3.33
C ILE A 36 14.77 -3.22 4.60
N CYS A 37 14.05 -4.28 4.80
CA CYS A 37 14.07 -5.10 6.00
C CYS A 37 15.42 -5.80 6.25
N GLU A 38 16.11 -6.24 5.20
CA GLU A 38 17.29 -7.12 5.34
C GLU A 38 18.54 -6.40 5.84
N ASN A 39 18.73 -5.14 5.50
CA ASN A 39 19.96 -4.40 5.73
C ASN A 39 19.85 -3.30 6.80
N GLY A 40 18.69 -3.09 7.36
CA GLY A 40 18.47 -2.23 8.55
C GLY A 40 18.56 -0.73 8.32
N ASN A 41 19.16 -0.26 7.23
CA ASN A 41 19.40 1.16 6.95
C ASN A 41 19.33 1.54 5.46
N ASP A 42 18.97 0.61 4.57
CA ASP A 42 18.89 0.95 3.15
C ASP A 42 17.55 1.60 2.86
N ASP A 43 17.56 2.91 2.69
CA ASP A 43 16.40 3.67 2.23
C ASP A 43 16.02 3.22 0.83
N TRP A 44 14.91 2.50 0.71
CA TRP A 44 14.33 2.22 -0.58
C TRP A 44 13.63 3.47 -1.11
N LYS A 45 13.95 3.81 -2.35
CA LYS A 45 13.30 4.91 -3.06
C LYS A 45 12.83 4.42 -4.41
N PHE A 46 11.56 4.63 -4.71
CA PHE A 46 10.99 4.36 -6.02
C PHE A 46 10.43 5.64 -6.62
N SER A 47 10.99 6.06 -7.75
CA SER A 47 10.53 7.21 -8.51
C SER A 47 10.01 6.74 -9.87
N PHE A 48 8.76 7.03 -10.18
CA PHE A 48 8.16 6.67 -11.48
C PHE A 48 8.80 7.44 -12.63
N ASP A 49 9.37 8.62 -12.38
CA ASP A 49 10.11 9.39 -13.38
C ASP A 49 11.40 8.69 -13.81
N GLU A 50 12.09 8.10 -12.85
CA GLU A 50 13.39 7.46 -13.07
C GLU A 50 13.24 5.99 -13.47
N ASN A 51 12.44 5.23 -12.72
CA ASN A 51 12.32 3.78 -12.88
C ASN A 51 11.46 3.39 -14.07
N LYS A 52 10.35 4.09 -14.33
CA LYS A 52 9.39 3.80 -15.41
C LYS A 52 8.96 2.33 -15.46
N LYS A 53 8.82 1.73 -14.27
CA LYS A 53 8.39 0.34 -14.07
C LYS A 53 6.97 0.30 -13.54
N VAL A 54 6.31 -0.83 -13.71
CA VAL A 54 5.11 -1.17 -12.95
C VAL A 54 5.54 -1.52 -11.54
N LEU A 55 4.85 -1.02 -10.52
CA LEU A 55 5.12 -1.34 -9.13
C LEU A 55 3.93 -2.10 -8.54
N PHE A 56 4.18 -3.31 -8.02
CA PHE A 56 3.23 -4.07 -7.22
C PHE A 56 3.69 -4.08 -5.77
N ILE A 57 2.83 -3.64 -4.84
CA ILE A 57 3.08 -3.68 -3.39
C ILE A 57 2.00 -4.51 -2.72
N SER A 58 2.43 -5.45 -1.87
CA SER A 58 1.57 -6.20 -0.96
C SER A 58 1.88 -5.85 0.48
N SER A 59 0.93 -5.22 1.17
CA SER A 59 1.03 -4.91 2.60
C SER A 59 0.46 -6.06 3.45
N PHE A 60 1.19 -6.48 4.48
CA PHE A 60 0.86 -7.67 5.25
C PHE A 60 1.25 -7.56 6.74
N ALA A 61 0.60 -8.40 7.57
CA ALA A 61 0.99 -8.66 8.96
C ALA A 61 1.40 -10.13 9.10
N THR A 62 2.52 -10.41 9.78
CA THR A 62 3.13 -11.75 9.82
C THR A 62 2.31 -12.78 10.59
N TRP A 63 1.54 -12.36 11.56
CA TRP A 63 0.67 -13.22 12.38
C TRP A 63 -0.66 -13.55 11.71
N TRP A 64 -1.05 -12.83 10.64
CA TRP A 64 -2.35 -12.98 9.99
C TRP A 64 -2.34 -14.12 8.97
N LYS A 65 -3.18 -15.15 9.21
CA LYS A 65 -3.23 -16.36 8.37
C LYS A 65 -3.44 -16.11 6.87
N PRO A 66 -4.37 -15.23 6.45
CA PRO A 66 -4.49 -14.89 5.03
C PRO A 66 -3.17 -14.40 4.41
N CYS A 67 -2.43 -13.51 5.08
CA CYS A 67 -1.14 -13.04 4.60
C CYS A 67 -0.11 -14.18 4.48
N GLN A 68 -0.14 -15.14 5.44
CA GLN A 68 0.73 -16.32 5.39
C GLN A 68 0.44 -17.21 4.17
N SER A 69 -0.84 -17.41 3.84
CA SER A 69 -1.25 -18.27 2.71
C SER A 69 -0.93 -17.65 1.35
N GLU A 70 -0.80 -16.33 1.26
CA GLU A 70 -0.55 -15.60 0.02
C GLU A 70 0.94 -15.42 -0.29
N ALA A 71 1.79 -15.47 0.73
CA ALA A 71 3.21 -15.15 0.62
C ALA A 71 3.93 -15.87 -0.54
N GLN A 72 3.69 -17.18 -0.69
CA GLN A 72 4.29 -17.96 -1.79
C GLN A 72 3.68 -17.61 -3.16
N THR A 73 2.41 -17.23 -3.21
CA THR A 73 1.80 -16.81 -4.48
C THR A 73 2.34 -15.45 -4.94
N ILE A 74 2.68 -14.55 -4.00
CA ILE A 74 3.38 -13.31 -4.31
C ILE A 74 4.77 -13.60 -4.86
N GLU A 75 5.49 -14.58 -4.29
CA GLU A 75 6.79 -15.05 -4.80
C GLU A 75 6.68 -15.60 -6.23
N GLU A 76 5.59 -16.32 -6.55
CA GLU A 76 5.33 -16.78 -7.92
C GLU A 76 5.13 -15.59 -8.88
N ILE A 77 4.37 -14.58 -8.48
CA ILE A 77 4.19 -13.35 -9.26
C ILE A 77 5.55 -12.66 -9.45
N TYR A 78 6.35 -12.53 -8.40
CA TYR A 78 7.69 -11.96 -8.49
C TYR A 78 8.54 -12.71 -9.53
N LYS A 79 8.63 -14.03 -9.45
CA LYS A 79 9.38 -14.86 -10.40
C LYS A 79 8.89 -14.73 -11.84
N GLN A 80 7.58 -14.58 -12.04
CA GLN A 80 6.98 -14.38 -13.36
C GLN A 80 7.40 -13.05 -13.99
N PHE A 81 7.63 -12.01 -13.16
CA PHE A 81 7.82 -10.65 -13.64
C PHE A 81 9.20 -10.04 -13.35
N LYS A 82 10.07 -10.67 -12.53
CA LYS A 82 11.35 -10.10 -12.07
C LYS A 82 12.30 -9.68 -13.21
N ASP A 83 12.23 -10.33 -14.37
CA ASP A 83 13.07 -10.03 -15.53
C ASP A 83 12.38 -9.08 -16.52
N LYS A 84 11.25 -8.47 -16.09
CA LYS A 84 10.50 -7.48 -16.85
C LYS A 84 10.55 -6.13 -16.12
N ASP A 85 10.02 -5.09 -16.75
CA ASP A 85 9.91 -3.76 -16.12
C ASP A 85 8.82 -3.73 -15.01
N VAL A 86 8.93 -4.62 -14.04
CA VAL A 86 8.09 -4.69 -12.84
C VAL A 86 8.97 -4.72 -11.62
N GLU A 87 8.56 -4.00 -10.59
CA GLU A 87 9.07 -4.14 -9.25
C GLU A 87 7.98 -4.70 -8.35
N VAL A 88 8.28 -5.77 -7.63
CA VAL A 88 7.40 -6.39 -6.63
C VAL A 88 7.99 -6.14 -5.26
N MET A 89 7.16 -5.66 -4.34
CA MET A 89 7.58 -5.26 -3.01
C MET A 89 6.59 -5.76 -1.96
N GLY A 90 7.10 -6.36 -0.89
CA GLY A 90 6.32 -6.60 0.32
C GLY A 90 6.42 -5.41 1.27
N ALA A 91 5.37 -5.07 2.00
CA ALA A 91 5.39 -4.07 3.06
C ALA A 91 4.85 -4.68 4.36
N GLY A 92 5.74 -5.03 5.28
CA GLY A 92 5.39 -5.60 6.58
C GLY A 92 4.94 -4.51 7.54
N ILE A 93 3.65 -4.48 7.86
CA ILE A 93 3.06 -3.46 8.74
C ILE A 93 3.06 -3.87 10.22
N ASP A 94 3.29 -5.15 10.49
CA ASP A 94 3.30 -5.68 11.85
C ASP A 94 4.09 -7.00 11.91
N TRP A 95 5.14 -6.99 12.75
CA TRP A 95 6.03 -8.12 12.98
C TRP A 95 5.71 -8.73 14.34
N ASN A 96 5.09 -9.90 14.36
CA ASN A 96 4.79 -10.60 15.60
C ASN A 96 5.52 -11.95 15.67
N GLN A 97 5.95 -12.31 16.88
CA GLN A 97 6.64 -13.57 17.13
C GLN A 97 5.92 -14.78 16.49
N PRO A 98 6.65 -15.71 15.92
CA PRO A 98 8.12 -15.82 15.88
C PRO A 98 8.79 -15.10 14.71
N TYR A 99 8.09 -14.26 13.95
CA TYR A 99 8.56 -13.71 12.70
C TYR A 99 9.10 -12.29 12.83
N SER A 100 10.42 -12.16 12.75
CA SER A 100 11.06 -10.95 12.23
C SER A 100 11.01 -10.95 10.69
N CYS A 101 11.46 -9.88 10.06
CA CYS A 101 11.52 -9.82 8.60
C CYS A 101 12.32 -10.98 7.98
N LYS A 102 13.52 -11.24 8.51
CA LYS A 102 14.38 -12.33 8.01
C LYS A 102 13.74 -13.70 8.18
N GLU A 103 13.10 -13.94 9.31
CA GLU A 103 12.44 -15.21 9.59
C GLU A 103 11.20 -15.41 8.70
N TRP A 104 10.47 -14.32 8.42
CA TRP A 104 9.36 -14.35 7.48
C TRP A 104 9.83 -14.72 6.07
N ALA A 105 10.81 -13.99 5.52
CA ALA A 105 11.37 -14.27 4.20
C ALA A 105 11.90 -15.71 4.10
N LYS A 106 12.64 -16.16 5.11
CA LYS A 106 13.15 -17.53 5.18
C LYS A 106 12.04 -18.58 5.25
N LYS A 107 11.04 -18.36 6.09
CA LYS A 107 9.92 -19.29 6.29
C LYS A 107 9.16 -19.55 5.00
N PHE A 108 8.90 -18.51 4.24
CA PHE A 108 8.11 -18.59 3.01
C PHE A 108 8.99 -18.61 1.74
N GLN A 109 10.33 -18.71 1.89
CA GLN A 109 11.31 -18.75 0.77
C GLN A 109 11.12 -17.58 -0.19
N LEU A 110 10.89 -16.38 0.36
CA LEU A 110 10.67 -15.17 -0.42
C LEU A 110 11.99 -14.59 -0.89
N THR A 111 12.04 -14.18 -2.16
CA THR A 111 13.22 -13.56 -2.78
C THR A 111 12.94 -12.15 -3.29
N PHE A 112 11.69 -11.69 -3.24
CA PHE A 112 11.36 -10.28 -3.49
C PHE A 112 11.72 -9.39 -2.30
N PRO A 113 12.05 -8.11 -2.53
CA PRO A 113 12.38 -7.17 -1.45
C PRO A 113 11.19 -6.93 -0.52
N ILE A 114 11.48 -6.78 0.77
CA ILE A 114 10.49 -6.52 1.80
C ILE A 114 10.85 -5.25 2.55
N LEU A 115 9.89 -4.35 2.72
CA LEU A 115 10.00 -3.14 3.51
C LEU A 115 9.53 -3.37 4.95
N ASP A 116 10.22 -2.78 5.91
CA ASP A 116 9.73 -2.63 7.27
C ASP A 116 8.84 -1.38 7.35
N ASP A 117 7.55 -1.57 7.18
CA ASP A 117 6.54 -0.51 7.28
C ASP A 117 5.86 -0.48 8.66
N SER A 118 6.40 -1.20 9.66
CA SER A 118 5.82 -1.31 11.00
C SER A 118 5.89 0.01 11.78
N LYS A 119 6.93 0.80 11.53
CA LYS A 119 7.13 2.10 12.18
C LYS A 119 6.40 3.20 11.44
N GLY A 120 5.12 3.38 11.76
CA GLY A 120 4.31 4.46 11.18
C GLY A 120 3.47 4.06 9.98
N ARG A 121 3.65 2.85 9.45
CA ARG A 121 2.83 2.28 8.36
C ARG A 121 2.68 3.24 7.18
N GLN A 122 3.80 3.84 6.76
CA GLN A 122 3.80 4.91 5.77
C GLN A 122 3.24 4.45 4.42
N ILE A 123 3.73 3.32 3.91
CA ILE A 123 3.28 2.75 2.63
C ILE A 123 1.81 2.31 2.75
N TYR A 124 1.49 1.57 3.82
CA TYR A 124 0.13 1.12 4.06
C TYR A 124 -0.86 2.28 4.20
N ASN A 125 -0.51 3.34 4.91
CA ASN A 125 -1.39 4.49 5.12
C ASN A 125 -1.67 5.30 3.84
N TYR A 126 -0.87 5.15 2.80
CA TYR A 126 -1.17 5.76 1.50
C TYR A 126 -2.35 5.06 0.80
N PHE A 127 -2.47 3.77 0.95
CA PHE A 127 -3.36 2.95 0.12
C PHE A 127 -4.39 2.16 0.91
N GLY A 128 -4.05 1.70 2.13
CA GLY A 128 -4.84 0.75 2.89
C GLY A 128 -6.14 1.31 3.46
N ASP A 129 -7.11 0.44 3.62
CA ASP A 129 -8.44 0.71 4.14
C ASP A 129 -8.67 0.25 5.60
N GLY A 130 -7.62 -0.24 6.26
CA GLY A 130 -7.66 -0.81 7.62
C GLY A 130 -7.56 -2.33 7.65
N ILE A 131 -7.55 -3.01 6.49
CA ILE A 131 -7.53 -4.48 6.35
C ILE A 131 -6.24 -4.92 5.65
N VAL A 132 -5.64 -6.04 6.09
CA VAL A 132 -4.55 -6.72 5.38
C VAL A 132 -4.95 -8.18 5.13
N PRO A 133 -4.42 -8.81 4.06
CA PRO A 133 -3.46 -8.27 3.09
C PRO A 133 -4.09 -7.16 2.24
N TYR A 134 -3.29 -6.17 1.87
CA TYR A 134 -3.71 -5.08 1.00
C TYR A 134 -2.77 -4.97 -0.19
N ASN A 135 -3.33 -4.98 -1.39
CA ASN A 135 -2.57 -5.11 -2.63
C ASN A 135 -2.81 -3.94 -3.56
N VAL A 136 -1.73 -3.35 -4.07
CA VAL A 136 -1.81 -2.22 -5.01
C VAL A 136 -0.92 -2.44 -6.21
N VAL A 137 -1.38 -2.01 -7.38
CA VAL A 137 -0.57 -1.95 -8.60
C VAL A 137 -0.59 -0.53 -9.14
N ILE A 138 0.60 -0.01 -9.40
CA ILE A 138 0.83 1.31 -9.95
C ILE A 138 1.51 1.13 -11.31
N ASP A 139 0.98 1.75 -12.35
CA ASP A 139 1.51 1.61 -13.70
C ASP A 139 2.80 2.43 -13.91
N ARG A 140 3.40 2.30 -15.09
CA ARG A 140 4.66 2.98 -15.47
C ARG A 140 4.60 4.49 -15.44
N SER A 141 3.41 5.08 -15.49
CA SER A 141 3.22 6.53 -15.40
C SER A 141 3.02 7.02 -13.99
N GLY A 142 2.99 6.12 -12.99
CA GLY A 142 2.71 6.44 -11.61
C GLY A 142 1.23 6.46 -11.27
N LYS A 143 0.35 5.99 -12.16
CA LYS A 143 -1.09 5.93 -11.89
C LYS A 143 -1.44 4.67 -11.10
N LEU A 144 -2.16 4.82 -9.99
CA LEU A 144 -2.73 3.71 -9.23
C LEU A 144 -3.85 3.07 -10.06
N ILE A 145 -3.65 1.82 -10.49
CA ILE A 145 -4.57 1.10 -11.38
C ILE A 145 -5.27 -0.08 -10.71
N TYR A 146 -4.78 -0.51 -9.56
CA TYR A 146 -5.41 -1.55 -8.72
C TYR A 146 -5.15 -1.26 -7.26
N SER A 147 -6.18 -1.40 -6.42
CA SER A 147 -6.10 -1.21 -4.97
C SER A 147 -7.25 -1.99 -4.33
N ASP A 148 -6.93 -3.03 -3.55
CA ASP A 148 -7.95 -3.88 -2.94
C ASP A 148 -7.41 -4.62 -1.71
N SER A 149 -8.29 -4.89 -0.75
CA SER A 149 -8.05 -5.78 0.37
C SER A 149 -8.29 -7.24 -0.02
N GLY A 150 -7.59 -8.16 0.67
CA GLY A 150 -7.56 -9.57 0.29
C GLY A 150 -6.67 -9.82 -0.93
N PHE A 151 -6.61 -11.08 -1.38
CA PHE A 151 -5.71 -11.49 -2.45
C PHE A 151 -6.45 -12.12 -3.61
N LYS A 152 -6.46 -11.43 -4.73
CA LYS A 152 -7.05 -11.87 -5.98
C LYS A 152 -5.96 -11.99 -7.05
N LYS A 153 -5.25 -13.14 -7.07
CA LYS A 153 -4.07 -13.37 -7.93
C LYS A 153 -4.29 -12.92 -9.37
N GLN A 154 -5.40 -13.36 -9.98
CA GLN A 154 -5.64 -13.05 -11.40
C GLN A 154 -5.86 -11.56 -11.65
N ASP A 155 -6.55 -10.86 -10.74
CA ASP A 155 -6.78 -9.42 -10.88
C ASP A 155 -5.47 -8.64 -10.74
N ILE A 156 -4.61 -9.06 -9.80
CA ILE A 156 -3.26 -8.49 -9.63
C ILE A 156 -2.42 -8.70 -10.89
N VAL A 157 -2.37 -9.92 -11.42
CA VAL A 157 -1.63 -10.24 -12.65
C VAL A 157 -2.15 -9.43 -13.84
N ASN A 158 -3.46 -9.36 -14.01
CA ASN A 158 -4.09 -8.57 -15.06
C ASN A 158 -3.77 -7.07 -14.93
N ALA A 159 -3.75 -6.54 -13.71
CA ALA A 159 -3.37 -5.16 -13.45
C ALA A 159 -1.91 -4.91 -13.79
N ILE A 160 -0.98 -5.80 -13.40
CA ILE A 160 0.44 -5.71 -13.76
C ILE A 160 0.60 -5.70 -15.30
N GLU A 161 -0.05 -6.63 -15.99
CA GLU A 161 -0.01 -6.71 -17.46
C GLU A 161 -0.63 -5.47 -18.14
N SER A 162 -1.68 -4.92 -17.55
CA SER A 162 -2.27 -3.65 -18.01
C SER A 162 -1.30 -2.48 -17.84
N GLY A 163 -0.58 -2.45 -16.72
CA GLY A 163 0.40 -1.40 -16.42
C GLY A 163 1.52 -1.30 -17.45
N PHE A 164 1.86 -2.39 -18.16
CA PHE A 164 2.83 -2.37 -19.25
C PHE A 164 2.32 -1.64 -20.50
N LYS A 165 1.02 -1.60 -20.72
CA LYS A 165 0.43 -0.96 -21.91
C LYS A 165 0.44 0.56 -21.78
N THR A 166 0.61 1.08 -20.56
CA THR A 166 0.71 2.52 -20.34
C THR A 166 2.03 3.04 -20.90
N PRO A 167 2.02 4.14 -21.69
CA PRO A 167 3.24 4.76 -22.17
C PRO A 167 4.16 5.18 -21.01
N LYS A 168 5.47 5.07 -21.20
CA LYS A 168 6.48 5.61 -20.28
C LYS A 168 6.49 7.15 -20.39
N THR A 169 5.55 7.81 -19.75
CA THR A 169 5.37 9.27 -19.81
C THR A 169 6.15 9.95 -18.70
N ASP A 170 6.71 11.12 -18.95
CA ASP A 170 7.37 11.90 -17.91
C ASP A 170 6.33 12.42 -16.91
N SER A 171 6.48 12.09 -15.63
CA SER A 171 5.52 12.40 -14.58
C SER A 171 5.39 13.90 -14.30
N VAL A 172 6.36 14.71 -14.75
CA VAL A 172 6.27 16.19 -14.67
C VAL A 172 4.99 16.73 -15.31
N TYR A 173 4.54 16.09 -16.40
CA TYR A 173 3.27 16.43 -17.05
C TYR A 173 2.06 16.02 -16.19
N LEU A 174 2.19 14.93 -15.43
CA LEU A 174 1.13 14.34 -14.63
C LEU A 174 0.97 15.04 -13.28
N LYS A 175 2.07 15.52 -12.68
CA LYS A 175 2.05 16.35 -11.47
C LYS A 175 1.24 17.64 -11.64
N LYS A 176 1.24 18.22 -12.85
CA LYS A 176 0.41 19.40 -13.17
C LYS A 176 -1.09 19.08 -13.24
N LYS A 177 -1.47 17.83 -13.52
CA LYS A 177 -2.88 17.43 -13.61
C LYS A 177 -3.48 16.95 -12.29
N ASN A 178 -2.66 16.45 -11.36
CA ASN A 178 -3.14 15.99 -10.06
C ASN A 178 -2.35 16.64 -8.91
N PRO A 179 -2.85 17.74 -8.30
CA PRO A 179 -2.20 18.37 -7.15
C PRO A 179 -2.14 17.48 -5.89
N LYS A 180 -2.84 16.34 -5.87
CA LYS A 180 -2.74 15.33 -4.81
C LYS A 180 -1.42 14.55 -4.85
N SER A 181 -0.61 14.70 -5.89
CA SER A 181 0.63 13.93 -6.08
C SER A 181 1.81 14.36 -5.22
N ASP A 182 1.70 15.42 -4.40
CA ASP A 182 2.71 15.75 -3.40
C ASP A 182 2.52 14.92 -2.12
N ASN A 183 3.03 13.69 -2.17
CA ASN A 183 2.92 12.72 -1.10
C ASN A 183 3.54 13.23 0.23
N LYS A 184 4.63 13.97 0.15
CA LYS A 184 5.36 14.43 1.35
C LYS A 184 4.53 15.43 2.16
N THR A 185 3.94 16.42 1.50
CA THR A 185 3.11 17.43 2.15
C THR A 185 1.84 16.79 2.72
N ARG A 186 1.21 15.88 1.98
CA ARG A 186 -0.02 15.22 2.43
C ARG A 186 0.24 14.27 3.61
N TYR A 187 1.34 13.52 3.58
CA TYR A 187 1.74 12.67 4.70
C TYR A 187 2.04 13.49 5.97
N GLN A 188 2.75 14.62 5.85
CA GLN A 188 3.03 15.51 6.98
C GLN A 188 1.74 16.11 7.57
N ILE A 189 0.78 16.51 6.73
CA ILE A 189 -0.54 16.97 7.17
C ILE A 189 -1.28 15.89 7.94
N LEU A 190 -1.26 14.64 7.43
CA LEU A 190 -1.92 13.53 8.10
C LEU A 190 -1.26 13.15 9.43
N ARG A 191 0.08 13.18 9.52
CA ARG A 191 0.79 12.98 10.80
C ARG A 191 0.40 14.02 11.82
N LYS A 192 0.45 15.30 11.44
CA LYS A 192 0.08 16.42 12.31
C LYS A 192 -1.38 16.32 12.79
N ASN A 193 -2.31 15.94 11.90
CA ASN A 193 -3.71 15.76 12.26
C ASN A 193 -3.98 14.55 13.16
N LYS A 194 -3.08 13.55 13.19
CA LYS A 194 -3.17 12.36 14.04
C LYS A 194 -2.34 12.43 15.31
N GLY A 195 -1.60 13.53 15.55
CA GLY A 195 -0.78 13.72 16.76
C GLY A 195 0.45 12.81 16.84
N TYR A 196 1.00 12.40 15.70
CA TYR A 196 2.25 11.62 15.61
C TYR A 196 3.47 12.56 15.40
N ASP A 197 3.61 13.60 16.22
CA ASP A 197 4.84 14.42 16.29
C ASP A 197 5.80 13.90 17.34
#